data_369e828c299e6ac6e005fd3317a6937b
#
_entry.id   369e828c299e6ac6e005fd3317a6937b
#
_cell.length_a   1.000
_cell.length_b   1.000
_cell.length_c   1.000
_cell.angle_alpha   90.00
_cell.angle_beta   90.00
_cell.angle_gamma   90.00
#
_symmetry.space_group_name_H-M   'P 1'
#
loop_
_entity.id
_entity.type
_entity.pdbx_description
1 polymer ?
#
loop_
_entity_poly.entity_id
_entity_poly.type
_entity_poly.pdbx_seq_one_letter_code
_entity_poly.pdbx_strand_id
1 'polypeptide(L)'
;MTIIDFMREKITSYPKISEFLINNDIHIDFTEPEPTNYGLSSNGDRLLKEDLLGVQTRKHNFVLYAIGQSINDYNRLANSNFLYELAHWLEHLQEEEFTMDVNGKDVKTTFIEATTENAMSMGLMGETINDGIMYQIQIYAIYKIESED
;
A
#
# COMPACT_ATOMS: atom_id res chain seq x y z
N MET A 1 12.46 2.66 10.65
CA MET A 1 11.43 2.13 9.71
C MET A 1 10.09 2.75 10.01
N THR A 2 9.33 3.08 9.00
CA THR A 2 7.96 3.56 9.15
C THR A 2 6.98 2.46 8.75
N ILE A 3 5.68 2.68 8.99
CA ILE A 3 4.67 1.69 8.57
C ILE A 3 4.64 1.56 7.04
N ILE A 4 4.88 2.64 6.30
CA ILE A 4 4.93 2.56 4.84
C ILE A 4 6.16 1.78 4.37
N ASP A 5 7.31 1.91 5.03
CA ASP A 5 8.50 1.09 4.71
C ASP A 5 8.22 -0.38 4.91
N PHE A 6 7.57 -0.73 6.01
CA PHE A 6 7.18 -2.11 6.31
C PHE A 6 6.26 -2.67 5.22
N MET A 7 5.21 -1.92 4.88
CA MET A 7 4.26 -2.36 3.85
C MET A 7 4.90 -2.44 2.46
N ARG A 8 5.81 -1.53 2.15
CA ARG A 8 6.55 -1.58 0.88
C ARG A 8 7.33 -2.88 0.76
N GLU A 9 8.03 -3.28 1.83
CA GLU A 9 8.77 -4.56 1.82
C GLU A 9 7.82 -5.74 1.61
N LYS A 10 6.68 -5.74 2.29
CA LYS A 10 5.70 -6.82 2.15
C LYS A 10 5.12 -6.90 0.74
N ILE A 11 4.68 -5.78 0.19
CA ILE A 11 4.07 -5.74 -1.14
C ILE A 11 5.10 -6.12 -2.21
N THR A 12 6.35 -5.67 -2.07
CA THR A 12 7.42 -6.06 -3.00
C THR A 12 7.64 -7.57 -3.01
N SER A 13 7.37 -8.25 -1.90
CA SER A 13 7.53 -9.70 -1.80
C SER A 13 6.35 -10.50 -2.36
N TYR A 14 5.27 -9.84 -2.76
CA TYR A 14 4.11 -10.55 -3.33
C TYR A 14 4.50 -11.21 -4.65
N PRO A 15 4.28 -12.55 -4.80
CA PRO A 15 4.79 -13.28 -5.99
C PRO A 15 4.24 -12.79 -7.32
N LYS A 16 3.04 -12.19 -7.33
CA LYS A 16 2.39 -11.72 -8.56
C LYS A 16 2.45 -10.20 -8.73
N ILE A 17 3.29 -9.53 -7.96
CA ILE A 17 3.37 -8.06 -8.06
C ILE A 17 3.79 -7.60 -9.46
N SER A 18 4.56 -8.41 -10.18
CA SER A 18 4.97 -8.10 -11.54
C SER A 18 3.81 -7.98 -12.52
N GLU A 19 2.64 -8.56 -12.22
CA GLU A 19 1.44 -8.37 -13.05
C GLU A 19 0.92 -6.93 -12.98
N PHE A 20 1.14 -6.26 -11.85
CA PHE A 20 0.75 -4.88 -11.65
C PHE A 20 1.88 -3.93 -12.05
N LEU A 21 3.12 -4.34 -11.84
CA LEU A 21 4.31 -3.51 -12.02
C LEU A 21 5.10 -3.92 -13.25
N ILE A 22 5.65 -2.94 -13.97
CA ILE A 22 6.51 -3.20 -15.13
C ILE A 22 7.92 -3.57 -14.66
N ASN A 23 8.37 -3.03 -13.54
CA ASN A 23 9.57 -3.47 -12.86
C ASN A 23 9.25 -3.63 -11.36
N ASN A 24 10.16 -4.18 -10.57
CA ASN A 24 9.85 -4.59 -9.20
C ASN A 24 10.17 -3.53 -8.13
N ASP A 25 10.46 -2.31 -8.53
CA ASP A 25 10.74 -1.24 -7.57
C ASP A 25 9.46 -0.50 -7.20
N ILE A 26 9.22 -0.33 -5.91
CA ILE A 26 8.09 0.44 -5.40
C ILE A 26 8.61 1.72 -4.76
N HIS A 27 8.20 2.86 -5.29
CA HIS A 27 8.57 4.17 -4.77
C HIS A 27 7.59 4.61 -3.70
N ILE A 28 8.07 5.38 -2.72
CA ILE A 28 7.26 5.89 -1.61
C ILE A 28 6.91 7.35 -1.87
N ASP A 29 5.62 7.68 -1.75
CA ASP A 29 5.11 9.06 -1.82
C ASP A 29 5.60 9.83 -3.05
N PHE A 30 5.75 9.12 -4.18
CA PHE A 30 6.33 9.72 -5.36
C PHE A 30 5.63 9.22 -6.61
N THR A 31 5.12 10.16 -7.42
CA THR A 31 4.52 9.88 -8.72
C THR A 31 5.38 10.54 -9.79
N GLU A 32 6.13 9.74 -10.55
CA GLU A 32 6.94 10.24 -11.64
C GLU A 32 6.06 10.51 -12.86
N PRO A 33 6.44 11.47 -13.72
CA PRO A 33 5.65 11.79 -14.91
C PRO A 33 5.73 10.74 -16.02
N GLU A 34 6.64 9.76 -15.90
CA GLU A 34 6.78 8.72 -16.91
C GLU A 34 5.70 7.66 -16.77
N PRO A 35 5.09 7.23 -17.90
CA PRO A 35 3.91 6.35 -17.85
C PRO A 35 4.13 4.92 -17.36
N THR A 36 5.35 4.52 -17.04
CA THR A 36 5.65 3.17 -16.58
C THR A 36 6.00 3.09 -15.10
N ASN A 37 5.89 4.21 -14.38
CA ASN A 37 6.27 4.25 -12.97
C ASN A 37 5.09 3.91 -12.06
N TYR A 38 5.42 3.53 -10.84
CA TYR A 38 4.46 3.18 -9.83
C TYR A 38 5.05 3.36 -8.44
N GLY A 39 4.18 3.33 -7.45
CA GLY A 39 4.61 3.52 -6.07
C GLY A 39 3.56 3.16 -5.06
N LEU A 40 3.92 3.34 -3.80
CA LEU A 40 3.04 3.19 -2.66
C LEU A 40 3.05 4.52 -1.91
N SER A 41 1.87 5.07 -1.67
CA SER A 41 1.70 6.36 -1.01
C SER A 41 0.82 6.21 0.22
N SER A 42 1.12 6.97 1.27
CA SER A 42 0.26 7.03 2.46
C SER A 42 -0.97 7.89 2.18
N ASN A 43 -2.12 7.42 2.64
CA ASN A 43 -3.41 8.11 2.44
C ASN A 43 -4.20 8.25 3.75
N GLY A 44 -3.49 8.37 4.86
CA GLY A 44 -4.09 8.62 6.17
C GLY A 44 -3.80 7.53 7.19
N ASP A 45 -3.88 7.93 8.45
CA ASP A 45 -3.69 7.06 9.60
C ASP A 45 -4.74 7.44 10.64
N ARG A 46 -5.33 6.45 11.29
CA ARG A 46 -6.41 6.67 12.23
C ARG A 46 -6.28 5.80 13.47
N LEU A 47 -6.45 6.42 14.63
CA LEU A 47 -6.55 5.68 15.88
C LEU A 47 -7.87 4.92 15.93
N LEU A 48 -7.79 3.59 16.13
CA LEU A 48 -8.99 2.76 16.31
C LEU A 48 -9.35 2.60 17.78
N LYS A 49 -8.35 2.34 18.61
CA LYS A 49 -8.55 2.20 20.06
C LYS A 49 -7.22 2.38 20.79
N GLU A 50 -7.32 2.70 22.08
CA GLU A 50 -6.18 2.80 22.97
C GLU A 50 -6.58 2.15 24.30
N ASP A 51 -5.72 1.28 24.83
CA ASP A 51 -6.00 0.62 26.09
C ASP A 51 -5.49 1.44 27.29
N LEU A 52 -5.73 0.92 28.49
CA LEU A 52 -5.36 1.62 29.72
C LEU A 52 -3.84 1.77 29.90
N LEU A 53 -3.05 0.97 29.22
CA LEU A 53 -1.59 1.01 29.26
C LEU A 53 -1.01 1.93 28.18
N GLY A 54 -1.84 2.54 27.35
CA GLY A 54 -1.41 3.43 26.30
C GLY A 54 -1.05 2.73 24.99
N VAL A 55 -1.33 1.44 24.86
CA VAL A 55 -1.11 0.71 23.61
C VAL A 55 -2.19 1.12 22.62
N GLN A 56 -1.77 1.65 21.47
CA GLN A 56 -2.68 2.12 20.43
C GLN A 56 -2.80 1.09 19.32
N THR A 57 -4.04 0.87 18.86
CA THR A 57 -4.31 0.13 17.62
C THR A 57 -4.72 1.15 16.58
N ARG A 58 -4.02 1.15 15.45
CA ARG A 58 -4.20 2.15 14.41
C ARG A 58 -4.43 1.49 13.05
N LYS A 59 -5.11 2.21 12.17
CA LYS A 59 -5.33 1.82 10.78
C LYS A 59 -4.63 2.82 9.87
N HIS A 60 -3.71 2.34 9.04
CA HIS A 60 -3.04 3.17 8.05
C HIS A 60 -3.54 2.82 6.66
N ASN A 61 -3.89 3.84 5.89
CA ASN A 61 -4.39 3.66 4.53
C ASN A 61 -3.28 3.99 3.53
N PHE A 62 -3.18 3.16 2.50
CA PHE A 62 -2.20 3.29 1.43
C PHE A 62 -2.89 3.27 0.08
N VAL A 63 -2.25 3.88 -0.89
CA VAL A 63 -2.60 3.75 -2.30
C VAL A 63 -1.42 3.11 -3.02
N LEU A 64 -1.66 1.94 -3.61
CA LEU A 64 -0.71 1.32 -4.54
C LEU A 64 -1.12 1.78 -5.93
N TYR A 65 -0.24 2.47 -6.61
CA TYR A 65 -0.56 3.05 -7.92
C TYR A 65 0.48 2.69 -8.97
N ALA A 66 0.02 2.64 -10.22
CA ALA A 66 0.88 2.45 -11.37
C ALA A 66 0.44 3.41 -12.48
N ILE A 67 1.41 3.86 -13.27
CA ILE A 67 1.17 4.72 -14.41
C ILE A 67 1.49 3.93 -15.67
N GLY A 68 0.49 3.72 -16.52
CA GLY A 68 0.64 3.00 -17.77
C GLY A 68 0.29 3.88 -18.95
N GLN A 69 0.59 3.41 -20.15
CA GLN A 69 0.28 4.10 -21.39
C GLN A 69 -1.01 3.61 -22.04
N SER A 70 -1.60 2.53 -21.54
CA SER A 70 -2.67 1.83 -22.20
C SER A 70 -3.82 1.51 -21.26
N ILE A 71 -5.03 1.85 -21.70
CA ILE A 71 -6.25 1.44 -21.01
C ILE A 71 -6.41 -0.09 -21.03
N ASN A 72 -5.76 -0.78 -21.96
CA ASN A 72 -5.79 -2.25 -22.02
C ASN A 72 -5.11 -2.88 -20.82
N ASP A 73 -4.06 -2.27 -20.29
CA ASP A 73 -3.40 -2.75 -19.07
C ASP A 73 -4.34 -2.68 -17.87
N TYR A 74 -5.06 -1.57 -17.73
CA TYR A 74 -6.08 -1.45 -16.69
C TYR A 74 -7.16 -2.51 -16.87
N ASN A 75 -7.69 -2.67 -18.09
CA ASN A 75 -8.76 -3.65 -18.38
C ASN A 75 -8.28 -5.08 -18.10
N ARG A 76 -7.03 -5.39 -18.46
CA ARG A 76 -6.45 -6.70 -18.18
C ARG A 76 -6.44 -6.99 -16.68
N LEU A 77 -5.97 -6.05 -15.86
CA LEU A 77 -5.94 -6.21 -14.42
C LEU A 77 -7.34 -6.22 -13.80
N ALA A 78 -8.22 -5.32 -14.26
CA ALA A 78 -9.59 -5.22 -13.75
C ALA A 78 -10.42 -6.47 -14.02
N ASN A 79 -10.16 -7.14 -15.16
CA ASN A 79 -10.88 -8.36 -15.56
C ASN A 79 -10.18 -9.63 -15.10
N SER A 80 -9.02 -9.53 -14.45
CA SER A 80 -8.33 -10.66 -13.85
C SER A 80 -8.74 -10.80 -12.37
N ASN A 81 -8.28 -11.84 -11.73
CA ASN A 81 -8.46 -12.00 -10.29
C ASN A 81 -7.37 -11.29 -9.48
N PHE A 82 -6.61 -10.38 -10.11
CA PHE A 82 -5.46 -9.76 -9.45
C PHE A 82 -5.83 -9.08 -8.12
N LEU A 83 -6.90 -8.29 -8.12
CA LEU A 83 -7.33 -7.58 -6.91
C LEU A 83 -7.72 -8.56 -5.79
N TYR A 84 -8.49 -9.60 -6.15
CA TYR A 84 -8.88 -10.63 -5.19
C TYR A 84 -7.66 -11.40 -4.66
N GLU A 85 -6.75 -11.79 -5.55
CA GLU A 85 -5.56 -12.55 -5.17
C GLU A 85 -4.63 -11.71 -4.28
N LEU A 86 -4.47 -10.42 -4.57
CA LEU A 86 -3.71 -9.51 -3.73
C LEU A 86 -4.34 -9.38 -2.35
N ALA A 87 -5.66 -9.17 -2.29
CA ALA A 87 -6.37 -9.08 -1.02
C ALA A 87 -6.18 -10.34 -0.18
N HIS A 88 -6.36 -11.48 -0.81
CA HIS A 88 -6.22 -12.79 -0.16
C HIS A 88 -4.80 -13.00 0.38
N TRP A 89 -3.78 -12.64 -0.41
CA TRP A 89 -2.39 -12.74 0.01
C TRP A 89 -2.09 -11.82 1.20
N LEU A 90 -2.56 -10.57 1.15
CA LEU A 90 -2.38 -9.62 2.24
C LEU A 90 -3.05 -10.11 3.53
N GLU A 91 -4.27 -10.68 3.41
CA GLU A 91 -5.01 -11.20 4.55
C GLU A 91 -4.33 -12.39 5.22
N HIS A 92 -3.44 -13.07 4.50
CA HIS A 92 -2.68 -14.20 5.02
C HIS A 92 -1.31 -13.82 5.57
N LEU A 93 -0.93 -12.54 5.52
CA LEU A 93 0.29 -12.08 6.17
C LEU A 93 0.14 -12.27 7.68
N GLN A 94 1.20 -12.81 8.28
CA GLN A 94 1.19 -13.08 9.72
C GLN A 94 1.57 -11.84 10.50
N GLU A 95 1.15 -11.80 11.75
CA GLU A 95 1.59 -10.75 12.67
C GLU A 95 3.11 -10.74 12.75
N GLU A 96 3.67 -9.54 12.76
CA GLU A 96 5.11 -9.36 12.78
C GLU A 96 5.47 -8.12 13.58
N GLU A 97 6.47 -8.23 14.44
CA GLU A 97 6.98 -7.09 15.21
C GLU A 97 8.09 -6.39 14.44
N PHE A 98 8.09 -5.07 14.53
CA PHE A 98 9.18 -4.25 14.00
C PHE A 98 9.31 -3.00 14.84
N THR A 99 10.42 -2.29 14.68
CA THR A 99 10.68 -1.04 15.38
C THR A 99 10.35 0.12 14.45
N MET A 100 9.44 0.99 14.90
CA MET A 100 9.03 2.17 14.16
C MET A 100 9.59 3.43 14.81
N ASP A 101 10.06 4.38 13.99
CA ASP A 101 10.48 5.68 14.46
C ASP A 101 9.24 6.57 14.63
N VAL A 102 8.99 7.00 15.84
CA VAL A 102 7.90 7.92 16.17
C VAL A 102 8.49 9.11 16.91
N ASN A 103 8.52 10.27 16.27
CA ASN A 103 9.06 11.51 16.85
C ASN A 103 10.51 11.35 17.34
N GLY A 104 11.33 10.63 16.59
CA GLY A 104 12.73 10.41 16.93
C GLY A 104 12.98 9.31 17.94
N LYS A 105 11.95 8.59 18.35
CA LYS A 105 12.07 7.47 19.30
C LYS A 105 11.72 6.15 18.62
N ASP A 106 12.45 5.11 18.99
CA ASP A 106 12.17 3.76 18.52
C ASP A 106 11.03 3.17 19.35
N VAL A 107 9.94 2.82 18.68
CA VAL A 107 8.75 2.29 19.34
C VAL A 107 8.46 0.90 18.80
N LYS A 108 8.24 -0.06 19.71
CA LYS A 108 7.87 -1.41 19.34
C LYS A 108 6.48 -1.40 18.70
N THR A 109 6.41 -1.96 17.50
CA THR A 109 5.20 -1.96 16.69
C THR A 109 4.89 -3.38 16.24
N THR A 110 3.62 -3.75 16.23
CA THR A 110 3.19 -5.07 15.76
C THR A 110 2.22 -4.90 14.61
N PHE A 111 2.61 -5.39 13.43
CA PHE A 111 1.69 -5.52 12.30
C PHE A 111 0.67 -6.60 12.61
N ILE A 112 -0.62 -6.34 12.38
CA ILE A 112 -1.71 -7.27 12.69
C ILE A 112 -2.33 -7.83 11.43
N GLU A 113 -2.83 -6.97 10.54
CA GLU A 113 -3.51 -7.44 9.33
C GLU A 113 -3.50 -6.34 8.25
N ALA A 114 -3.67 -6.78 7.02
CA ALA A 114 -3.82 -5.88 5.87
C ALA A 114 -4.74 -6.52 4.84
N THR A 115 -5.40 -5.69 4.06
CA THR A 115 -6.19 -6.13 2.90
C THR A 115 -6.42 -4.95 1.96
N THR A 116 -7.03 -5.23 0.82
CA THR A 116 -7.45 -4.19 -0.12
C THR A 116 -8.80 -3.61 0.30
N GLU A 117 -9.07 -2.38 -0.12
CA GLU A 117 -10.32 -1.69 0.15
C GLU A 117 -10.80 -1.05 -1.16
N ASN A 118 -12.08 -1.21 -1.45
CA ASN A 118 -12.70 -0.71 -2.68
C ASN A 118 -12.17 -1.39 -3.95
N ALA A 119 -12.79 -1.06 -5.07
CA ALA A 119 -12.36 -1.56 -6.37
C ALA A 119 -11.15 -0.77 -6.88
N MET A 120 -10.41 -1.37 -7.81
CA MET A 120 -9.36 -0.66 -8.52
C MET A 120 -9.97 0.51 -9.30
N SER A 121 -9.33 1.67 -9.23
CA SER A 121 -9.78 2.86 -9.92
C SER A 121 -8.75 3.33 -10.95
N MET A 122 -9.22 4.17 -11.90
CA MET A 122 -8.40 4.66 -12.99
C MET A 122 -8.62 6.16 -13.17
N GLY A 123 -7.54 6.88 -13.52
CA GLY A 123 -7.61 8.29 -13.86
C GLY A 123 -6.60 8.66 -14.93
N LEU A 124 -6.87 9.74 -15.64
CA LEU A 124 -5.92 10.27 -16.63
C LEU A 124 -4.88 11.14 -15.93
N MET A 125 -3.62 11.01 -16.38
CA MET A 125 -2.53 11.84 -15.86
C MET A 125 -2.51 13.24 -16.48
N GLY A 126 -3.17 13.42 -17.61
CA GLY A 126 -3.30 14.68 -18.32
C GLY A 126 -4.64 14.76 -19.04
N GLU A 127 -4.69 15.53 -20.14
CA GLU A 127 -5.93 15.76 -20.88
C GLU A 127 -6.33 14.58 -21.77
N THR A 128 -5.37 13.72 -22.13
CA THR A 128 -5.61 12.59 -23.05
C THR A 128 -4.98 11.30 -22.53
N ILE A 129 -5.37 10.19 -23.12
CA ILE A 129 -4.79 8.86 -22.81
C ILE A 129 -3.29 8.84 -23.09
N ASN A 130 -2.82 9.61 -24.06
CA ASN A 130 -1.39 9.66 -24.41
C ASN A 130 -0.53 10.30 -23.30
N ASP A 131 -1.13 11.03 -22.38
CA ASP A 131 -0.44 11.62 -21.24
C ASP A 131 -0.21 10.63 -20.10
N GLY A 132 -0.71 9.42 -20.24
CA GLY A 132 -0.60 8.37 -19.25
C GLY A 132 -1.91 8.12 -18.50
N ILE A 133 -2.03 6.92 -18.00
CA ILE A 133 -3.18 6.48 -17.22
C ILE A 133 -2.67 5.99 -15.87
N MET A 134 -3.19 6.57 -14.78
CA MET A 134 -2.90 6.09 -13.44
C MET A 134 -4.02 5.14 -12.99
N TYR A 135 -3.65 3.94 -12.56
CA TYR A 135 -4.59 3.05 -11.89
C TYR A 135 -4.07 2.75 -10.49
N GLN A 136 -5.00 2.58 -9.57
CA GLN A 136 -4.66 2.52 -8.16
C GLN A 136 -5.55 1.54 -7.40
N ILE A 137 -4.96 0.96 -6.37
CA ILE A 137 -5.63 0.05 -5.44
C ILE A 137 -5.44 0.63 -4.04
N GLN A 138 -6.53 0.73 -3.30
CA GLN A 138 -6.47 1.15 -1.91
C GLN A 138 -6.22 -0.07 -1.02
N ILE A 139 -5.27 0.09 -0.10
CA ILE A 139 -4.86 -0.95 0.85
C ILE A 139 -4.88 -0.34 2.24
N TYR A 140 -5.23 -1.12 3.25
CA TYR A 140 -5.02 -0.68 4.62
C TYR A 140 -4.28 -1.75 5.42
N ALA A 141 -3.59 -1.30 6.46
CA ALA A 141 -2.94 -2.15 7.44
C ALA A 141 -3.36 -1.73 8.83
N ILE A 142 -3.59 -2.71 9.69
CA ILE A 142 -3.86 -2.48 11.11
C ILE A 142 -2.61 -2.89 11.89
N TYR A 143 -2.18 -2.04 12.80
CA TYR A 143 -0.99 -2.25 13.59
C TYR A 143 -1.16 -1.71 15.01
N LYS A 144 -0.35 -2.22 15.93
CA LYS A 144 -0.32 -1.76 17.32
C LYS A 144 0.99 -1.06 17.60
N ILE A 145 0.92 0.04 18.32
CA ILE A 145 2.08 0.77 18.84
C ILE A 145 2.06 0.67 20.34
N GLU A 146 3.17 0.22 20.95
CA GLU A 146 3.30 0.23 22.39
C GLU A 146 3.48 1.65 22.90
N SER A 147 3.18 1.85 24.20
CA SER A 147 3.38 3.15 24.83
C SER A 147 4.84 3.58 24.77
N GLU A 148 5.07 4.87 24.54
CA GLU A 148 6.43 5.46 24.52
C GLU A 148 7.08 5.55 25.91
N ASP A 149 6.38 5.24 26.96
CA ASP A 149 6.88 5.34 28.34
C ASP A 149 7.89 4.26 28.71
#